data_2308ee0cfcbeda56aab1468d33a8179e
#
_entry.id   2308ee0cfcbeda56aab1468d33a8179e
#
_cell.length_a   1.000
_cell.length_b   1.000
_cell.length_c   1.000
_cell.angle_alpha   90.00
_cell.angle_beta   90.00
_cell.angle_gamma   90.00
#
_symmetry.space_group_name_H-M   'P 1'
#
loop_
_entity.id
_entity.type
_entity.pdbx_description
1 polymer ?
#
loop_
_entity_poly.entity_id
_entity_poly.type
_entity_poly.pdbx_seq_one_letter_code
_entity_poly.pdbx_strand_id
1 'polypeptide(L)'
;ECTGSPVAAIDHVLEAFRNGKDVINVTVEADAFCGYALAAKAKEAGVIYSMAYGDQPALTCDLVDWARTCGFNVVAAGRGHKWLPEFRKSTPETIWDHWGITREVAERGRLNPKMFNSFLDGSKPAIESAAIANATGLDVPENGLLFPVGGAEDLANIMRPQSEGGCLDHKGMVEVASSLTLDGEPVPYDVRQGVWVVFEGETEYERNCFQEYKVLTDTSGRYTSLYKRWHLIGLERPSAIWRQGKSLTGKGATQSPAACARARHR
;
A
#
# COMPACT_ATOMS: atom_id res chain seq x y z
N GLU A 1 -14.21 -0.22 -11.92
CA GLU A 1 -14.14 1.22 -12.09
C GLU A 1 -12.68 1.62 -12.34
N CYS A 2 -12.38 2.39 -13.39
CA CYS A 2 -11.02 2.79 -13.78
C CYS A 2 -10.98 4.11 -14.57
N THR A 3 -11.86 5.05 -14.23
CA THR A 3 -11.92 6.35 -14.93
C THR A 3 -10.75 7.28 -14.62
N GLY A 4 -10.09 7.08 -13.47
CA GLY A 4 -9.02 7.96 -12.97
C GLY A 4 -9.55 9.31 -12.45
N SER A 5 -10.86 9.50 -12.40
CA SER A 5 -11.50 10.68 -11.81
C SER A 5 -12.19 10.27 -10.50
N PRO A 6 -11.76 10.75 -9.33
CA PRO A 6 -12.36 10.35 -8.06
C PRO A 6 -13.86 10.68 -7.98
N VAL A 7 -14.28 11.80 -8.52
CA VAL A 7 -15.71 12.20 -8.55
C VAL A 7 -16.53 11.23 -9.40
N ALA A 8 -16.10 10.98 -10.65
CA ALA A 8 -16.78 10.04 -11.52
C ALA A 8 -16.77 8.61 -10.94
N ALA A 9 -15.65 8.21 -10.33
CA ALA A 9 -15.54 6.90 -9.69
C ALA A 9 -16.57 6.70 -8.59
N ILE A 10 -16.76 7.71 -7.72
CA ILE A 10 -17.73 7.66 -6.64
C ILE A 10 -19.16 7.52 -7.21
N ASP A 11 -19.51 8.31 -8.22
CA ASP A 11 -20.83 8.26 -8.85
C ASP A 11 -21.08 6.87 -9.48
N HIS A 12 -20.11 6.34 -10.22
CA HIS A 12 -20.20 5.02 -10.84
C HIS A 12 -20.31 3.89 -9.81
N VAL A 13 -19.55 3.96 -8.74
CA VAL A 13 -19.59 2.98 -7.65
C VAL A 13 -20.95 2.99 -6.97
N LEU A 14 -21.48 4.16 -6.62
CA LEU A 14 -22.78 4.28 -5.99
C LEU A 14 -23.92 3.80 -6.89
N GLU A 15 -23.84 4.08 -8.20
CA GLU A 15 -24.82 3.58 -9.15
C GLU A 15 -24.74 2.06 -9.33
N ALA A 16 -23.53 1.50 -9.35
CA ALA A 16 -23.34 0.06 -9.37
C ALA A 16 -23.99 -0.62 -8.16
N PHE A 17 -23.80 -0.06 -6.95
CA PHE A 17 -24.42 -0.57 -5.73
C PHE A 17 -25.95 -0.55 -5.78
N ARG A 18 -26.56 0.55 -6.29
CA ARG A 18 -28.02 0.64 -6.48
C ARG A 18 -28.57 -0.43 -7.42
N ASN A 19 -27.74 -0.89 -8.35
CA ASN A 19 -28.07 -1.95 -9.31
C ASN A 19 -27.61 -3.34 -8.88
N GLY A 20 -27.21 -3.52 -7.61
CA GLY A 20 -26.77 -4.83 -7.07
C GLY A 20 -25.50 -5.36 -7.72
N LYS A 21 -24.58 -4.51 -8.14
CA LYS A 21 -23.33 -4.88 -8.78
C LYS A 21 -22.15 -4.77 -7.83
N ASP A 22 -21.30 -5.81 -7.84
CA ASP A 22 -20.00 -5.75 -7.20
C ASP A 22 -19.07 -4.80 -7.95
N VAL A 23 -18.15 -4.14 -7.22
CA VAL A 23 -17.20 -3.20 -7.80
C VAL A 23 -15.78 -3.54 -7.40
N ILE A 24 -14.90 -3.56 -8.39
CA ILE A 24 -13.44 -3.49 -8.21
C ILE A 24 -13.00 -2.09 -8.61
N ASN A 25 -12.52 -1.32 -7.64
CA ASN A 25 -12.10 0.06 -7.83
C ASN A 25 -10.59 0.14 -8.12
N VAL A 26 -10.24 0.72 -9.28
CA VAL A 26 -8.86 0.99 -9.68
C VAL A 26 -8.49 2.45 -9.40
N THR A 27 -9.50 3.33 -9.33
CA THR A 27 -9.30 4.76 -9.02
C THR A 27 -9.09 4.94 -7.52
N VAL A 28 -7.87 4.65 -7.06
CA VAL A 28 -7.48 4.64 -5.65
C VAL A 28 -7.70 5.98 -4.94
N GLU A 29 -7.77 7.07 -5.69
CA GLU A 29 -8.12 8.41 -5.20
C GLU A 29 -9.50 8.44 -4.54
N ALA A 30 -10.46 7.66 -5.04
CA ALA A 30 -11.78 7.51 -4.42
C ALA A 30 -11.70 6.73 -3.10
N ASP A 31 -10.85 5.71 -3.01
CA ASP A 31 -10.59 4.97 -1.77
C ASP A 31 -9.91 5.86 -0.71
N ALA A 32 -8.93 6.65 -1.11
CA ALA A 32 -8.27 7.60 -0.22
C ALA A 32 -9.25 8.64 0.32
N PHE A 33 -10.15 9.15 -0.52
CA PHE A 33 -11.10 10.21 -0.16
C PHE A 33 -12.28 9.70 0.69
N CYS A 34 -12.91 8.60 0.28
CA CYS A 34 -14.13 8.12 0.93
C CYS A 34 -14.31 6.59 0.93
N GLY A 35 -13.23 5.81 0.80
CA GLY A 35 -13.27 4.34 0.72
C GLY A 35 -14.04 3.70 1.86
N TYR A 36 -13.88 4.19 3.09
CA TYR A 36 -14.63 3.74 4.25
C TYR A 36 -16.16 3.89 4.07
N ALA A 37 -16.60 5.05 3.57
CA ALA A 37 -18.02 5.30 3.34
C ALA A 37 -18.57 4.44 2.20
N LEU A 38 -17.79 4.24 1.13
CA LEU A 38 -18.15 3.35 0.02
C LEU A 38 -18.27 1.90 0.48
N ALA A 39 -17.36 1.43 1.31
CA ALA A 39 -17.43 0.09 1.89
C ALA A 39 -18.68 -0.12 2.78
N ALA A 40 -19.04 0.89 3.59
CA ALA A 40 -20.27 0.83 4.38
C ALA A 40 -21.51 0.74 3.48
N LYS A 41 -21.58 1.54 2.41
CA LYS A 41 -22.68 1.50 1.44
C LYS A 41 -22.75 0.20 0.64
N ALA A 42 -21.62 -0.38 0.29
CA ALA A 42 -21.58 -1.71 -0.34
C ALA A 42 -22.17 -2.77 0.57
N LYS A 43 -21.82 -2.73 1.87
CA LYS A 43 -22.39 -3.64 2.88
C LYS A 43 -23.90 -3.47 3.03
N GLU A 44 -24.39 -2.23 3.06
CA GLU A 44 -25.83 -1.93 3.08
C GLU A 44 -26.55 -2.47 1.85
N ALA A 45 -25.94 -2.36 0.67
CA ALA A 45 -26.47 -2.87 -0.59
C ALA A 45 -26.31 -4.39 -0.78
N GLY A 46 -25.58 -5.08 0.12
CA GLY A 46 -25.32 -6.52 0.00
C GLY A 46 -24.39 -6.89 -1.15
N VAL A 47 -23.53 -5.97 -1.59
CA VAL A 47 -22.57 -6.16 -2.69
C VAL A 47 -21.12 -6.07 -2.19
N ILE A 48 -20.18 -6.49 -3.02
CA ILE A 48 -18.75 -6.44 -2.73
C ILE A 48 -18.15 -5.17 -3.33
N TYR A 49 -17.39 -4.45 -2.50
CA TYR A 49 -16.52 -3.36 -2.93
C TYR A 49 -15.08 -3.69 -2.54
N SER A 50 -14.17 -3.65 -3.51
CA SER A 50 -12.76 -3.91 -3.25
C SER A 50 -11.84 -3.02 -4.07
N MET A 51 -10.66 -2.71 -3.53
CA MET A 51 -9.55 -2.19 -4.32
C MET A 51 -9.08 -3.22 -5.35
N ALA A 52 -8.50 -2.75 -6.45
CA ALA A 52 -7.97 -3.61 -7.49
C ALA A 52 -6.73 -4.37 -7.01
N TYR A 53 -6.81 -5.71 -6.99
CA TYR A 53 -5.66 -6.54 -6.65
C TYR A 53 -4.56 -6.39 -7.71
N GLY A 54 -3.32 -6.31 -7.24
CA GLY A 54 -2.15 -5.96 -8.07
C GLY A 54 -1.72 -4.49 -7.91
N ASP A 55 -2.59 -3.62 -7.41
CA ASP A 55 -2.20 -2.28 -6.97
C ASP A 55 -1.61 -2.34 -5.56
N GLN A 56 -0.70 -1.43 -5.28
CA GLN A 56 0.07 -1.42 -4.03
C GLN A 56 -0.82 -1.34 -2.78
N PRO A 57 -1.88 -0.51 -2.71
CA PRO A 57 -2.77 -0.51 -1.55
C PRO A 57 -3.41 -1.88 -1.27
N ALA A 58 -3.96 -2.53 -2.29
CA ALA A 58 -4.59 -3.84 -2.12
C ALA A 58 -3.59 -4.92 -1.67
N LEU A 59 -2.38 -4.90 -2.23
CA LEU A 59 -1.32 -5.84 -1.86
C LEU A 59 -0.78 -5.60 -0.45
N THR A 60 -0.65 -4.33 -0.04
CA THR A 60 -0.25 -3.99 1.33
C THR A 60 -1.29 -4.45 2.34
N CYS A 61 -2.58 -4.23 2.04
CA CYS A 61 -3.68 -4.75 2.87
C CYS A 61 -3.65 -6.27 3.01
N ASP A 62 -3.33 -7.00 1.93
CA ASP A 62 -3.20 -8.47 1.94
C ASP A 62 -2.09 -8.93 2.90
N LEU A 63 -0.94 -8.24 2.92
CA LEU A 63 0.14 -8.51 3.87
C LEU A 63 -0.25 -8.20 5.32
N VAL A 64 -0.95 -7.09 5.55
CA VAL A 64 -1.46 -6.72 6.88
C VAL A 64 -2.45 -7.76 7.40
N ASP A 65 -3.36 -8.23 6.55
CA ASP A 65 -4.32 -9.24 6.91
C ASP A 65 -3.67 -10.60 7.18
N TRP A 66 -2.67 -10.96 6.38
CA TRP A 66 -1.86 -12.15 6.63
C TRP A 66 -1.22 -12.08 8.02
N ALA A 67 -0.51 -11.01 8.34
CA ALA A 67 0.16 -10.85 9.62
C ALA A 67 -0.83 -10.93 10.79
N ARG A 68 -1.95 -10.21 10.71
CA ARG A 68 -3.01 -10.22 11.74
C ARG A 68 -3.69 -11.57 11.88
N THR A 69 -3.90 -12.29 10.77
CA THR A 69 -4.51 -13.63 10.78
C THR A 69 -3.58 -14.65 11.43
N CYS A 70 -2.26 -14.50 11.27
CA CYS A 70 -1.25 -15.28 11.96
C CYS A 70 -1.11 -14.92 13.46
N GLY A 71 -1.77 -13.87 13.92
CA GLY A 71 -1.72 -13.41 15.31
C GLY A 71 -0.64 -12.37 15.59
N PHE A 72 0.12 -11.95 14.59
CA PHE A 72 1.18 -10.95 14.78
C PHE A 72 0.61 -9.53 14.93
N ASN A 73 1.26 -8.75 15.78
CA ASN A 73 0.99 -7.32 15.88
C ASN A 73 1.70 -6.58 14.73
N VAL A 74 0.93 -5.87 13.91
CA VAL A 74 1.46 -5.09 12.80
C VAL A 74 2.03 -3.77 13.32
N VAL A 75 3.31 -3.55 13.08
CA VAL A 75 4.05 -2.36 13.51
C VAL A 75 3.99 -1.27 12.45
N ALA A 76 4.18 -1.64 11.20
CA ALA A 76 4.05 -0.73 10.07
C ALA A 76 3.71 -1.50 8.80
N ALA A 77 3.10 -0.81 7.83
CA ALA A 77 2.90 -1.36 6.50
C ALA A 77 2.98 -0.26 5.44
N GLY A 78 3.35 -0.63 4.23
CA GLY A 78 3.43 0.35 3.16
C GLY A 78 4.09 -0.16 1.90
N ARG A 79 4.66 0.76 1.17
CA ARG A 79 5.27 0.52 -0.13
C ARG A 79 6.67 1.11 -0.24
N GLY A 80 7.40 0.73 -1.28
CA GLY A 80 8.61 1.41 -1.69
C GLY A 80 8.34 2.52 -2.71
N HIS A 81 9.27 3.47 -2.81
CA HIS A 81 9.18 4.56 -3.76
C HIS A 81 10.55 5.12 -4.15
N LYS A 82 10.69 5.62 -5.38
CA LYS A 82 11.86 6.43 -5.79
C LYS A 82 11.63 7.86 -5.31
N TRP A 83 12.26 8.25 -4.21
CA TRP A 83 12.00 9.57 -3.65
C TRP A 83 13.25 10.25 -3.13
N LEU A 84 13.28 11.57 -3.35
CA LEU A 84 14.23 12.52 -2.78
C LEU A 84 13.47 13.78 -2.34
N PRO A 85 13.92 14.51 -1.30
CA PRO A 85 13.26 15.73 -0.84
C PRO A 85 13.04 16.78 -1.93
N GLU A 86 13.95 16.87 -2.89
CA GLU A 86 13.88 17.81 -4.02
C GLU A 86 12.73 17.48 -4.98
N PHE A 87 12.32 16.22 -5.09
CA PHE A 87 11.23 15.80 -5.97
C PHE A 87 9.87 16.40 -5.57
N ARG A 88 9.70 16.85 -4.33
CA ARG A 88 8.51 17.60 -3.90
C ARG A 88 8.25 18.86 -4.72
N LYS A 89 9.29 19.40 -5.37
CA LYS A 89 9.22 20.60 -6.21
C LYS A 89 9.07 20.27 -7.68
N SER A 90 9.00 19.00 -8.06
CA SER A 90 8.84 18.63 -9.47
C SER A 90 7.47 19.06 -10.00
N THR A 91 7.43 19.36 -11.29
CA THR A 91 6.23 19.76 -12.00
C THR A 91 6.07 18.91 -13.27
N PRO A 92 4.90 18.90 -13.91
CA PRO A 92 4.72 18.20 -15.18
C PRO A 92 5.69 18.62 -16.27
N GLU A 93 6.28 19.83 -16.18
CA GLU A 93 7.28 20.34 -17.12
C GLU A 93 8.69 19.82 -16.84
N THR A 94 9.03 19.56 -15.56
CA THR A 94 10.36 19.13 -15.11
C THR A 94 10.48 17.63 -14.86
N ILE A 95 9.37 16.90 -14.91
CA ILE A 95 9.32 15.49 -14.49
C ILE A 95 10.30 14.59 -15.26
N TRP A 96 10.49 14.83 -16.56
CA TRP A 96 11.30 13.94 -17.38
C TRP A 96 12.77 13.97 -17.02
N ASP A 97 13.27 15.13 -16.56
CA ASP A 97 14.64 15.30 -16.08
C ASP A 97 14.88 14.43 -14.81
N HIS A 98 13.93 14.43 -13.88
CA HIS A 98 13.98 13.61 -12.66
C HIS A 98 13.71 12.12 -12.93
N TRP A 99 12.88 11.83 -13.96
CA TRP A 99 12.59 10.45 -14.34
C TRP A 99 13.75 9.78 -15.08
N GLY A 100 14.57 10.57 -15.76
CA GLY A 100 15.73 10.10 -16.53
C GLY A 100 15.35 9.61 -17.92
N ILE A 101 14.32 10.19 -18.55
CA ILE A 101 13.94 9.93 -19.94
C ILE A 101 13.85 11.25 -20.70
N THR A 102 14.09 11.21 -22.02
CA THR A 102 13.95 12.41 -22.85
C THR A 102 12.48 12.71 -23.17
N ARG A 103 12.18 13.96 -23.52
CA ARG A 103 10.82 14.38 -23.91
C ARG A 103 10.33 13.62 -25.14
N GLU A 104 11.21 13.35 -26.11
CA GLU A 104 10.87 12.59 -27.33
C GLU A 104 10.44 11.15 -27.00
N VAL A 105 11.09 10.51 -26.02
CA VAL A 105 10.72 9.18 -25.53
C VAL A 105 9.36 9.23 -24.84
N ALA A 106 9.12 10.26 -24.03
CA ALA A 106 7.86 10.44 -23.33
C ALA A 106 6.69 10.69 -24.31
N GLU A 107 6.88 11.55 -25.30
CA GLU A 107 5.90 11.86 -26.35
C GLU A 107 5.58 10.62 -27.21
N ARG A 108 6.61 9.90 -27.66
CA ARG A 108 6.44 8.65 -28.41
C ARG A 108 5.68 7.60 -27.62
N GLY A 109 5.93 7.52 -26.31
CA GLY A 109 5.24 6.64 -25.38
C GLY A 109 3.85 7.15 -24.97
N ARG A 110 3.44 8.34 -25.39
CA ARG A 110 2.20 9.01 -24.95
C ARG A 110 2.05 9.05 -23.43
N LEU A 111 3.16 9.28 -22.73
CA LEU A 111 3.20 9.30 -21.28
C LEU A 111 2.56 10.59 -20.76
N ASN A 112 1.71 10.45 -19.74
CA ASN A 112 1.04 11.61 -19.13
C ASN A 112 1.96 12.26 -18.08
N PRO A 113 2.46 13.51 -18.32
CA PRO A 113 3.42 14.15 -17.42
C PRO A 113 2.82 14.43 -16.03
N LYS A 114 1.52 14.73 -15.92
CA LYS A 114 0.85 14.93 -14.62
C LYS A 114 0.85 13.64 -13.80
N MET A 115 0.53 12.50 -14.43
CA MET A 115 0.54 11.20 -13.77
C MET A 115 1.97 10.83 -13.33
N PHE A 116 2.96 10.99 -14.21
CA PHE A 116 4.35 10.70 -13.88
C PHE A 116 4.89 11.64 -12.78
N ASN A 117 4.48 12.91 -12.78
CA ASN A 117 4.85 13.84 -11.71
C ASN A 117 4.31 13.38 -10.36
N SER A 118 3.06 12.93 -10.29
CA SER A 118 2.46 12.45 -9.05
C SER A 118 3.17 11.21 -8.47
N PHE A 119 3.90 10.46 -9.30
CA PHE A 119 4.74 9.36 -8.84
C PHE A 119 6.02 9.84 -8.13
N LEU A 120 6.51 11.06 -8.37
CA LEU A 120 7.75 11.57 -7.77
C LEU A 120 7.52 12.63 -6.69
N ASP A 121 6.53 13.51 -6.84
CA ASP A 121 6.29 14.61 -5.91
C ASP A 121 5.78 14.18 -4.52
N GLY A 122 5.48 12.90 -4.35
CA GLY A 122 4.99 12.32 -3.11
C GLY A 122 3.46 12.27 -3.00
N SER A 123 2.71 12.86 -3.96
CA SER A 123 1.24 12.88 -3.89
C SER A 123 0.62 11.49 -4.11
N LYS A 124 1.10 10.71 -5.07
CA LYS A 124 0.60 9.35 -5.31
C LYS A 124 0.88 8.40 -4.13
N PRO A 125 2.11 8.32 -3.58
CA PRO A 125 2.36 7.55 -2.37
C PRO A 125 1.49 7.98 -1.18
N ALA A 126 1.23 9.27 -1.00
CA ALA A 126 0.36 9.77 0.07
C ALA A 126 -1.10 9.31 -0.12
N ILE A 127 -1.63 9.39 -1.35
CA ILE A 127 -2.97 8.89 -1.70
C ILE A 127 -3.08 7.40 -1.42
N GLU A 128 -2.10 6.62 -1.85
CA GLU A 128 -2.09 5.17 -1.63
C GLU A 128 -1.96 4.81 -0.15
N SER A 129 -1.14 5.52 0.61
CA SER A 129 -1.03 5.35 2.06
C SER A 129 -2.33 5.69 2.79
N ALA A 130 -3.05 6.72 2.35
CA ALA A 130 -4.37 7.05 2.89
C ALA A 130 -5.39 5.92 2.60
N ALA A 131 -5.37 5.35 1.39
CA ALA A 131 -6.23 4.20 1.06
C ALA A 131 -5.90 2.97 1.92
N ILE A 132 -4.60 2.69 2.16
CA ILE A 132 -4.16 1.62 3.07
C ILE A 132 -4.65 1.88 4.49
N ALA A 133 -4.47 3.09 5.02
CA ALA A 133 -4.91 3.48 6.36
C ALA A 133 -6.44 3.31 6.51
N ASN A 134 -7.22 3.79 5.54
CA ASN A 134 -8.68 3.63 5.51
C ASN A 134 -9.13 2.16 5.55
N ALA A 135 -8.42 1.29 4.84
CA ALA A 135 -8.77 -0.12 4.75
C ALA A 135 -8.30 -0.95 5.95
N THR A 136 -7.15 -0.64 6.51
CA THR A 136 -6.50 -1.44 7.56
C THR A 136 -6.72 -0.91 8.97
N GLY A 137 -7.05 0.39 9.11
CA GLY A 137 -7.10 1.08 10.38
C GLY A 137 -5.71 1.33 11.00
N LEU A 138 -4.66 1.29 10.17
CA LEU A 138 -3.35 1.80 10.55
C LEU A 138 -3.38 3.33 10.55
N ASP A 139 -2.61 3.95 11.44
CA ASP A 139 -2.52 5.40 11.52
C ASP A 139 -1.58 5.98 10.46
N VAL A 140 -1.77 7.25 10.14
CA VAL A 140 -0.89 8.03 9.26
C VAL A 140 0.03 8.91 10.11
N PRO A 141 1.28 9.20 9.66
CA PRO A 141 2.16 10.10 10.39
C PRO A 141 1.56 11.51 10.48
N GLU A 142 1.58 12.11 11.67
CA GLU A 142 0.98 13.43 11.94
C GLU A 142 1.55 14.54 11.03
N ASN A 143 2.86 14.49 10.79
CA ASN A 143 3.58 15.48 9.97
C ASN A 143 3.77 15.03 8.51
N GLY A 144 3.04 14.02 8.07
CA GLY A 144 3.15 13.40 6.74
C GLY A 144 4.27 12.37 6.63
N LEU A 145 4.28 11.66 5.51
CA LEU A 145 5.24 10.59 5.23
C LEU A 145 6.69 11.07 5.29
N LEU A 146 7.53 10.27 5.93
CA LEU A 146 8.95 10.58 6.16
C LEU A 146 9.85 10.13 5.02
N PHE A 147 9.44 9.08 4.29
CA PHE A 147 10.24 8.43 3.24
C PHE A 147 11.63 8.00 3.73
N PRO A 148 11.75 7.26 4.84
CA PRO A 148 13.05 6.80 5.31
C PRO A 148 13.75 5.96 4.24
N VAL A 149 15.07 6.12 4.18
CA VAL A 149 15.93 5.39 3.23
C VAL A 149 16.13 3.97 3.72
N GLY A 150 15.80 2.96 2.91
CA GLY A 150 16.05 1.56 3.27
C GLY A 150 15.59 0.56 2.25
N GLY A 151 16.28 -0.58 2.21
CA GLY A 151 15.94 -1.75 1.43
C GLY A 151 15.14 -2.77 2.21
N ALA A 152 14.85 -3.90 1.58
CA ALA A 152 14.03 -4.97 2.17
C ALA A 152 14.63 -5.53 3.47
N GLU A 153 15.95 -5.53 3.59
CA GLU A 153 16.67 -6.03 4.76
C GLU A 153 16.71 -5.03 5.91
N ASP A 154 16.45 -3.74 5.63
CA ASP A 154 16.49 -2.67 6.62
C ASP A 154 15.14 -2.39 7.28
N LEU A 155 14.03 -2.82 6.66
CA LEU A 155 12.67 -2.47 7.05
C LEU A 155 12.39 -2.71 8.54
N ALA A 156 12.79 -3.87 9.07
CA ALA A 156 12.57 -4.23 10.48
C ALA A 156 13.29 -3.30 11.46
N ASN A 157 14.44 -2.74 11.07
CA ASN A 157 15.20 -1.79 11.87
C ASN A 157 14.66 -0.36 11.77
N ILE A 158 14.20 0.03 10.58
CA ILE A 158 13.80 1.42 10.30
C ILE A 158 12.35 1.66 10.70
N MET A 159 11.44 0.74 10.33
CA MET A 159 9.99 0.89 10.46
C MET A 159 9.49 0.41 11.84
N ARG A 160 10.10 0.93 12.90
CA ARG A 160 9.71 0.72 14.30
C ARG A 160 9.66 2.06 15.03
N PRO A 161 9.10 2.14 16.25
CA PRO A 161 9.01 3.41 16.98
C PRO A 161 10.37 4.08 17.21
N GLN A 162 10.40 5.39 17.21
CA GLN A 162 11.60 6.20 17.53
C GLN A 162 12.15 5.86 18.92
N SER A 163 11.28 5.58 19.89
CA SER A 163 11.66 5.14 21.23
C SER A 163 12.43 3.82 21.25
N GLU A 164 12.35 3.05 20.17
CA GLU A 164 13.04 1.77 19.99
C GLU A 164 14.12 1.83 18.88
N GLY A 165 14.48 3.06 18.45
CA GLY A 165 15.55 3.31 17.49
C GLY A 165 15.12 3.27 16.02
N GLY A 166 13.83 3.31 15.72
CA GLY A 166 13.29 3.44 14.37
C GLY A 166 12.90 4.87 13.99
N CYS A 167 11.99 5.02 13.04
CA CYS A 167 11.55 6.33 12.54
C CYS A 167 10.08 6.67 12.84
N LEU A 168 9.28 5.74 13.33
CA LEU A 168 7.84 5.93 13.51
C LEU A 168 7.51 6.62 14.85
N ASP A 169 6.41 7.36 14.88
CA ASP A 169 5.91 7.96 16.12
C ASP A 169 5.42 6.87 17.10
N HIS A 170 4.73 5.85 16.57
CA HIS A 170 4.24 4.70 17.33
C HIS A 170 4.05 3.46 16.42
N LYS A 171 3.66 2.33 16.98
CA LYS A 171 3.30 1.11 16.22
C LYS A 171 1.94 1.27 15.56
N GLY A 172 1.72 0.55 14.47
CA GLY A 172 0.46 0.53 13.75
C GLY A 172 0.33 1.68 12.75
N MET A 173 1.41 2.05 12.06
CA MET A 173 1.45 3.16 11.12
C MET A 173 1.66 2.73 9.67
N VAL A 174 1.23 3.57 8.73
CA VAL A 174 1.62 3.47 7.32
C VAL A 174 2.85 4.34 7.07
N GLU A 175 3.75 3.88 6.19
CA GLU A 175 4.93 4.65 5.77
C GLU A 175 5.39 4.22 4.36
N VAL A 176 6.26 5.01 3.75
CA VAL A 176 6.83 4.75 2.42
C VAL A 176 8.35 4.74 2.52
N ALA A 177 8.99 3.64 2.11
CA ALA A 177 10.45 3.55 2.10
C ALA A 177 11.04 4.14 0.82
N SER A 178 12.06 5.01 0.94
CA SER A 178 12.79 5.52 -0.21
C SER A 178 13.78 4.49 -0.74
N SER A 179 13.79 4.30 -2.05
CA SER A 179 14.76 3.46 -2.77
C SER A 179 16.05 4.21 -3.13
N LEU A 180 16.16 5.47 -2.75
CA LEU A 180 17.36 6.29 -2.97
C LEU A 180 17.90 6.77 -1.62
N THR A 181 19.23 6.83 -1.53
CA THR A 181 19.92 7.59 -0.48
C THR A 181 19.70 9.08 -0.70
N LEU A 182 20.02 9.91 0.31
CA LEU A 182 19.88 11.37 0.18
C LEU A 182 20.79 11.97 -0.91
N ASP A 183 21.86 11.25 -1.28
CA ASP A 183 22.76 11.62 -2.38
C ASP A 183 22.26 11.13 -3.75
N GLY A 184 21.09 10.48 -3.79
CA GLY A 184 20.45 10.00 -5.02
C GLY A 184 20.92 8.63 -5.50
N GLU A 185 21.78 7.94 -4.74
CA GLU A 185 22.26 6.61 -5.09
C GLU A 185 21.21 5.53 -4.77
N PRO A 186 21.14 4.46 -5.58
CA PRO A 186 20.22 3.35 -5.32
C PRO A 186 20.53 2.62 -4.01
N VAL A 187 19.50 2.33 -3.23
CA VAL A 187 19.60 1.51 -2.03
C VAL A 187 19.72 0.02 -2.43
N PRO A 188 20.66 -0.75 -1.84
CA PRO A 188 20.72 -2.19 -2.05
C PRO A 188 19.41 -2.87 -1.66
N TYR A 189 18.95 -3.84 -2.46
CA TYR A 189 17.69 -4.56 -2.23
C TYR A 189 16.48 -3.63 -2.05
N ASP A 190 16.44 -2.51 -2.79
CA ASP A 190 15.39 -1.52 -2.69
C ASP A 190 13.99 -2.14 -2.84
N VAL A 191 13.02 -1.49 -2.22
CA VAL A 191 11.62 -1.94 -2.19
C VAL A 191 10.72 -1.16 -3.15
N ARG A 192 11.29 -0.42 -4.11
CA ARG A 192 10.61 0.53 -4.99
C ARG A 192 9.37 -0.03 -5.67
N GLN A 193 9.44 -1.27 -6.15
CA GLN A 193 8.38 -1.87 -6.96
C GLN A 193 7.42 -2.74 -6.15
N GLY A 194 7.57 -2.77 -4.85
CA GLY A 194 6.80 -3.69 -4.02
C GLY A 194 6.12 -3.04 -2.82
N VAL A 195 5.57 -3.92 -2.01
CA VAL A 195 4.87 -3.58 -0.78
C VAL A 195 5.43 -4.41 0.37
N TRP A 196 5.28 -3.91 1.59
CA TRP A 196 5.85 -4.55 2.76
C TRP A 196 4.96 -4.38 4.00
N VAL A 197 5.18 -5.27 4.97
CA VAL A 197 4.64 -5.18 6.33
C VAL A 197 5.76 -5.49 7.31
N VAL A 198 5.82 -4.72 8.38
CA VAL A 198 6.67 -4.98 9.56
C VAL A 198 5.77 -5.40 10.71
N PHE A 199 6.13 -6.49 11.37
CA PHE A 199 5.39 -7.04 12.48
C PHE A 199 6.33 -7.52 13.58
N GLU A 200 5.80 -7.73 14.77
CA GLU A 200 6.59 -8.10 15.94
C GLU A 200 6.24 -9.48 16.51
N GLY A 201 7.26 -10.17 17.01
CA GLY A 201 7.11 -11.31 17.91
C GLY A 201 6.96 -10.80 19.35
N GLU A 202 5.75 -10.78 19.86
CA GLU A 202 5.47 -10.29 21.22
C GLU A 202 5.93 -11.29 22.27
N THR A 203 5.77 -12.57 22.00
CA THR A 203 6.13 -13.65 22.92
C THR A 203 7.56 -14.13 22.72
N GLU A 204 8.14 -14.71 23.77
CA GLU A 204 9.44 -15.37 23.69
C GLU A 204 9.42 -16.52 22.68
N TYR A 205 8.32 -17.26 22.62
CA TYR A 205 8.15 -18.37 21.69
C TYR A 205 8.25 -17.89 20.22
N GLU A 206 7.57 -16.80 19.86
CA GLU A 206 7.62 -16.24 18.51
C GLU A 206 9.04 -15.79 18.14
N ARG A 207 9.72 -15.09 19.05
CA ARG A 207 11.12 -14.66 18.83
C ARG A 207 12.07 -15.84 18.67
N ASN A 208 11.89 -16.89 19.46
CA ASN A 208 12.67 -18.12 19.33
C ASN A 208 12.40 -18.79 17.95
N CYS A 209 11.15 -18.82 17.49
CA CYS A 209 10.82 -19.29 16.15
C CYS A 209 11.49 -18.44 15.06
N PHE A 210 11.48 -17.10 15.18
CA PHE A 210 12.18 -16.25 14.21
C PHE A 210 13.67 -16.62 14.14
N GLN A 211 14.31 -16.83 15.27
CA GLN A 211 15.71 -17.21 15.34
C GLN A 211 15.96 -18.61 14.76
N GLU A 212 15.14 -19.60 15.09
CA GLU A 212 15.25 -20.98 14.62
C GLU A 212 15.09 -21.08 13.10
N TYR A 213 14.09 -20.38 12.56
CA TYR A 213 13.85 -20.33 11.12
C TYR A 213 14.75 -19.35 10.37
N LYS A 214 15.68 -18.69 11.08
CA LYS A 214 16.60 -17.68 10.51
C LYS A 214 15.87 -16.57 9.77
N VAL A 215 14.75 -16.15 10.32
CA VAL A 215 14.02 -14.99 9.82
C VAL A 215 14.88 -13.75 10.04
N LEU A 216 14.97 -12.89 9.04
CA LEU A 216 15.70 -11.64 9.16
C LEU A 216 14.95 -10.70 10.10
N THR A 217 15.57 -10.37 11.23
CA THR A 217 15.00 -9.52 12.27
C THR A 217 15.78 -8.23 12.42
N ASP A 218 15.21 -7.29 13.16
CA ASP A 218 15.93 -6.15 13.68
C ASP A 218 17.04 -6.59 14.70
N THR A 219 17.82 -5.63 15.15
CA THR A 219 18.92 -5.89 16.11
C THR A 219 18.47 -6.46 17.46
N SER A 220 17.21 -6.29 17.84
CA SER A 220 16.63 -6.83 19.07
C SER A 220 16.08 -8.26 18.93
N GLY A 221 15.93 -8.77 17.69
CA GLY A 221 15.30 -10.03 17.38
C GLY A 221 13.77 -10.02 17.53
N ARG A 222 13.17 -8.86 17.74
CA ARG A 222 11.73 -8.69 18.00
C ARG A 222 10.92 -8.37 16.76
N TYR A 223 11.44 -7.54 15.87
CA TYR A 223 10.78 -7.08 14.68
C TYR A 223 11.27 -7.82 13.44
N THR A 224 10.37 -8.11 12.54
CA THR A 224 10.69 -8.68 11.23
C THR A 224 9.80 -8.09 10.17
N SER A 225 10.11 -8.36 8.90
CA SER A 225 9.35 -7.85 7.78
C SER A 225 9.02 -8.94 6.76
N LEU A 226 7.91 -8.75 6.07
CA LEU A 226 7.58 -9.49 4.86
C LEU A 226 7.47 -8.50 3.70
N TYR A 227 8.14 -8.84 2.59
CA TYR A 227 8.21 -8.02 1.41
C TYR A 227 7.69 -8.78 0.18
N LYS A 228 6.67 -8.20 -0.49
CA LYS A 228 6.23 -8.64 -1.81
C LYS A 228 6.87 -7.74 -2.87
N ARG A 229 7.81 -8.29 -3.63
CA ARG A 229 8.70 -7.55 -4.53
C ARG A 229 7.99 -6.82 -5.66
N TRP A 230 6.92 -7.39 -6.21
CA TRP A 230 6.25 -6.88 -7.39
C TRP A 230 4.83 -6.47 -7.11
N HIS A 231 4.41 -5.36 -7.69
CA HIS A 231 3.02 -5.02 -7.89
C HIS A 231 2.76 -4.99 -9.39
N LEU A 232 1.88 -5.83 -9.87
CA LEU A 232 1.64 -6.04 -11.30
C LEU A 232 0.22 -5.62 -11.64
N ILE A 233 -0.10 -4.35 -11.37
CA ILE A 233 -1.41 -3.78 -11.69
C ILE A 233 -1.75 -4.03 -13.16
N GLY A 234 -2.96 -4.48 -13.44
CA GLY A 234 -3.36 -4.89 -14.77
C GLY A 234 -3.14 -6.39 -15.04
N LEU A 235 -2.03 -6.96 -14.61
CA LEU A 235 -1.77 -8.40 -14.73
C LEU A 235 -2.39 -9.21 -13.59
N GLU A 236 -2.43 -8.67 -12.38
CA GLU A 236 -3.02 -9.34 -11.20
C GLU A 236 -4.53 -9.07 -11.05
N ARG A 237 -5.15 -8.17 -11.84
CA ARG A 237 -6.59 -7.88 -11.79
C ARG A 237 -7.51 -9.09 -11.91
N PRO A 238 -7.22 -10.11 -12.75
CA PRO A 238 -8.04 -11.32 -12.79
C PRO A 238 -8.19 -11.99 -11.43
N SER A 239 -7.20 -11.85 -10.54
CA SER A 239 -7.26 -12.37 -9.17
C SER A 239 -8.34 -11.69 -8.33
N ALA A 240 -8.59 -10.40 -8.52
CA ALA A 240 -9.66 -9.67 -7.83
C ALA A 240 -11.04 -10.22 -8.24
N ILE A 241 -11.27 -10.40 -9.54
CA ILE A 241 -12.51 -10.96 -10.10
C ILE A 241 -12.75 -12.37 -9.57
N TRP A 242 -11.73 -13.21 -9.57
CA TRP A 242 -11.82 -14.59 -9.10
C TRP A 242 -12.07 -14.68 -7.59
N ARG A 243 -11.45 -13.82 -6.78
CA ARG A 243 -11.66 -13.74 -5.33
C ARG A 243 -13.10 -13.34 -5.00
N GLN A 244 -13.66 -12.35 -5.71
CA GLN A 244 -15.07 -11.96 -5.57
C GLN A 244 -16.02 -13.10 -5.97
N GLY A 245 -15.81 -13.73 -7.12
CA GLY A 245 -16.62 -14.85 -7.59
C GLY A 245 -16.66 -16.02 -6.60
N LYS A 246 -15.54 -16.34 -5.93
CA LYS A 246 -15.51 -17.38 -4.89
C LYS A 246 -16.26 -16.97 -3.61
N SER A 247 -16.20 -15.71 -3.23
CA SER A 247 -16.95 -15.19 -2.08
C SER A 247 -18.47 -15.38 -2.28
N LEU A 248 -18.95 -15.16 -3.49
CA LEU A 248 -20.37 -15.31 -3.84
C LEU A 248 -20.84 -16.78 -3.87
N THR A 249 -19.97 -17.72 -4.23
CA THR A 249 -20.34 -19.15 -4.36
C THR A 249 -20.24 -19.94 -3.07
N GLY A 250 -19.77 -19.34 -1.98
CA GLY A 250 -19.64 -20.01 -0.67
C GLY A 250 -18.67 -21.21 -0.65
N LYS A 251 -18.00 -21.50 -1.75
CA LYS A 251 -17.06 -22.62 -1.87
C LYS A 251 -15.63 -22.18 -1.63
N GLY A 252 -15.22 -22.17 -0.36
CA GLY A 252 -13.82 -22.33 0.01
C GLY A 252 -12.87 -21.18 -0.31
N ALA A 253 -13.34 -19.93 -0.30
CA ALA A 253 -12.43 -18.80 -0.26
C ALA A 253 -12.25 -18.35 1.19
N THR A 254 -11.06 -18.50 1.71
CA THR A 254 -10.61 -17.63 2.79
C THR A 254 -10.68 -16.21 2.23
N GLN A 255 -11.67 -15.44 2.67
CA GLN A 255 -11.70 -14.01 2.38
C GLN A 255 -10.45 -13.42 3.01
N SER A 256 -9.52 -12.93 2.18
CA SER A 256 -8.62 -11.90 2.68
C SER A 256 -9.50 -10.69 2.99
N PRO A 257 -9.61 -10.28 4.26
CA PRO A 257 -10.39 -9.10 4.64
C PRO A 257 -9.95 -7.81 3.97
N ALA A 258 -8.72 -7.76 3.46
CA ALA A 258 -8.16 -6.64 2.70
C ALA A 258 -8.86 -6.37 1.37
N ALA A 259 -9.57 -7.35 0.82
CA ALA A 259 -10.38 -7.11 -0.37
C ALA A 259 -11.69 -6.39 -0.04
N CYS A 260 -12.13 -6.43 1.21
CA CYS A 260 -13.34 -5.78 1.70
C CYS A 260 -12.94 -4.82 2.82
N ALA A 261 -13.09 -3.52 2.63
CA ALA A 261 -12.95 -2.57 3.73
C ALA A 261 -13.94 -2.97 4.83
N ARG A 262 -13.45 -3.61 5.90
CA ARG A 262 -14.28 -3.93 7.05
C ARG A 262 -14.47 -2.66 7.85
N ALA A 263 -15.70 -2.16 7.90
CA ALA A 263 -16.11 -1.25 8.94
C ALA A 263 -15.90 -1.94 10.30
N ARG A 264 -14.78 -1.71 10.95
CA ARG A 264 -14.60 -2.04 12.34
C ARG A 264 -15.27 -0.93 13.15
N HIS A 265 -16.33 -1.25 13.81
CA HIS A 265 -16.84 -0.44 14.90
C HIS A 265 -15.79 -0.41 16.01
N ARG A 266 -15.29 0.78 16.35
CA ARG A 266 -14.94 1.13 17.72
C ARG A 266 -16.19 1.60 18.43
#